data_41463a82dbc95dd6eca349776a3159f0
#
_entry.id   41463a82dbc95dd6eca349776a3159f0
#
_cell.length_a   1.000
_cell.length_b   1.000
_cell.length_c   1.000
_cell.angle_alpha   90.00
_cell.angle_beta   90.00
_cell.angle_gamma   90.00
#
_symmetry.space_group_name_H-M   'P 1'
#
loop_
_entity.id
_entity.type
_entity.pdbx_description
1 polymer ?
#
loop_
_entity_poly.entity_id
_entity_poly.type
_entity_poly.pdbx_seq_one_letter_code
_entity_poly.pdbx_strand_id
1 'polypeptide(L)'
;MNVLLTSVGRRAYMVKYFKDALGAGGQVHVCNSDDLTVAFHYADKAVVSPLIYSEEYIPFLLKYCKENEIKILISLFDIDLLVLARNKEKFEAIGTRVIVSEPELISVCNDKWKTYQFLKENGFNTPKTYLTLQKAMLALECGELKYPIVIKPRFGCGSIALSIAEDELALLYYYSRNVRTINKSYLRYESESVEEKIIYQECLKGQEYGADIINDLQGNFRQVNIRKKVAMRAGETDIAELVEEPVISEALERLGKLTRHVGNMDTDVFLVDGKPYILEMNARFGGGYPFSHIGGCNLPKAIVEWSQGKEVEQKSLVSRTGKKVFKELGITVSGD
;
A
#
# COMPACT_ATOMS: atom_id res chain seq x y z
N MET A 1 -9.08 8.32 23.16
CA MET A 1 -9.08 7.08 22.34
C MET A 1 -7.65 6.83 21.84
N ASN A 2 -7.08 5.63 22.10
CA ASN A 2 -5.70 5.35 21.69
C ASN A 2 -5.66 4.58 20.36
N VAL A 3 -4.72 4.95 19.50
CA VAL A 3 -4.47 4.35 18.18
C VAL A 3 -3.10 3.69 18.19
N LEU A 4 -3.00 2.46 17.66
CA LEU A 4 -1.73 1.79 17.42
C LEU A 4 -1.47 1.72 15.91
N LEU A 5 -0.35 2.27 15.47
CA LEU A 5 0.16 2.11 14.12
C LEU A 5 1.27 1.05 14.12
N THR A 6 1.10 -0.03 13.35
CA THR A 6 2.11 -1.09 13.23
C THR A 6 2.96 -0.89 11.98
N SER A 7 4.18 -1.42 12.00
CA SER A 7 5.11 -1.40 10.86
C SER A 7 5.35 0.01 10.32
N VAL A 8 5.50 0.97 11.23
CA VAL A 8 5.52 2.40 10.90
C VAL A 8 6.75 2.84 10.10
N GLY A 9 7.91 2.22 10.32
CA GLY A 9 9.14 2.52 9.62
C GLY A 9 9.45 4.03 9.58
N ARG A 10 9.64 4.57 8.39
CA ARG A 10 9.96 6.00 8.16
C ARG A 10 8.73 6.92 8.09
N ARG A 11 7.52 6.42 8.37
CA ARG A 11 6.26 7.15 8.13
C ARG A 11 5.84 8.02 9.32
N ALA A 12 6.79 8.81 9.86
CA ALA A 12 6.53 9.75 10.96
C ALA A 12 5.38 10.73 10.67
N TYR A 13 5.14 11.07 9.39
CA TYR A 13 4.00 11.89 8.99
C TYR A 13 2.65 11.25 9.34
N MET A 14 2.53 9.92 9.28
CA MET A 14 1.28 9.24 9.68
C MET A 14 1.02 9.40 11.18
N VAL A 15 2.08 9.32 11.99
CA VAL A 15 1.97 9.57 13.44
C VAL A 15 1.43 10.98 13.69
N LYS A 16 1.98 12.00 13.02
CA LYS A 16 1.54 13.40 13.12
C LYS A 16 0.07 13.54 12.70
N TYR A 17 -0.34 12.96 11.57
CA TYR A 17 -1.72 13.05 11.10
C TYR A 17 -2.72 12.40 12.05
N PHE A 18 -2.37 11.28 12.70
CA PHE A 18 -3.24 10.67 13.71
C PHE A 18 -3.23 11.44 15.03
N LYS A 19 -2.10 12.06 15.44
CA LYS A 19 -2.07 12.97 16.59
C LYS A 19 -2.97 14.19 16.37
N ASP A 20 -2.90 14.80 15.19
CA ASP A 20 -3.78 15.91 14.81
C ASP A 20 -5.26 15.50 14.79
N ALA A 21 -5.56 14.28 14.30
CA ALA A 21 -6.91 13.74 14.27
C ALA A 21 -7.50 13.48 15.66
N LEU A 22 -6.67 13.05 16.61
CA LEU A 22 -7.09 12.76 18.00
C LEU A 22 -7.13 14.02 18.86
N GLY A 23 -6.26 15.02 18.61
CA GLY A 23 -6.08 16.17 19.47
C GLY A 23 -5.77 15.75 20.91
N ALA A 24 -6.40 16.38 21.89
CA ALA A 24 -6.27 16.01 23.31
C ALA A 24 -7.06 14.74 23.70
N GLY A 25 -7.79 14.14 22.76
CA GLY A 25 -8.72 13.02 23.03
C GLY A 25 -8.08 11.64 23.06
N GLY A 26 -6.76 11.51 22.86
CA GLY A 26 -6.11 10.22 22.85
C GLY A 26 -4.62 10.26 22.57
N GLN A 27 -4.02 9.09 22.45
CA GLN A 27 -2.59 8.89 22.20
C GLN A 27 -2.36 8.08 20.92
N VAL A 28 -1.27 8.37 20.22
CA VAL A 28 -0.77 7.58 19.11
C VAL A 28 0.40 6.73 19.58
N HIS A 29 0.18 5.43 19.61
CA HIS A 29 1.19 4.43 19.88
C HIS A 29 1.74 3.90 18.55
N VAL A 30 3.00 3.50 18.54
CA VAL A 30 3.61 2.89 17.36
C VAL A 30 4.35 1.61 17.73
N CYS A 31 4.38 0.66 16.80
CA CYS A 31 5.30 -0.47 16.92
C CYS A 31 6.01 -0.78 15.60
N ASN A 32 7.20 -1.32 15.72
CA ASN A 32 8.04 -1.80 14.63
C ASN A 32 8.95 -2.90 15.20
N SER A 33 9.49 -3.77 14.33
CA SER A 33 10.42 -4.84 14.76
C SER A 33 11.84 -4.36 15.04
N ASP A 34 12.09 -3.06 14.91
CA ASP A 34 13.39 -2.42 15.01
C ASP A 34 13.21 -1.04 15.68
N ASP A 35 14.06 -0.69 16.62
CA ASP A 35 14.06 0.58 17.33
C ASP A 35 14.73 1.72 16.55
N LEU A 36 15.50 1.41 15.52
CA LEU A 36 16.08 2.39 14.59
C LEU A 36 15.03 2.95 13.63
N THR A 37 13.90 3.35 14.20
CA THR A 37 12.69 3.75 13.49
C THR A 37 12.35 5.20 13.81
N VAL A 38 12.48 6.10 12.82
CA VAL A 38 12.26 7.54 13.02
C VAL A 38 10.85 7.86 13.54
N ALA A 39 9.85 7.09 13.19
CA ALA A 39 8.48 7.31 13.67
C ALA A 39 8.33 7.17 15.19
N PHE A 40 9.24 6.44 15.87
CA PHE A 40 9.25 6.29 17.33
C PHE A 40 9.40 7.63 18.05
N HIS A 41 10.20 8.55 17.48
CA HIS A 41 10.46 9.88 18.08
C HIS A 41 9.26 10.85 17.97
N TYR A 42 8.21 10.50 17.23
CA TYR A 42 7.01 11.34 17.07
C TYR A 42 5.79 10.79 17.80
N ALA A 43 5.85 9.54 18.25
CA ALA A 43 4.72 8.87 18.91
C ALA A 43 4.61 9.28 20.41
N ASP A 44 3.45 9.07 21.00
CA ASP A 44 3.27 9.21 22.45
C ASP A 44 3.85 8.01 23.20
N LYS A 45 3.77 6.82 22.57
CA LYS A 45 4.44 5.61 23.03
C LYS A 45 4.96 4.80 21.83
N ALA A 46 6.14 4.23 22.00
CA ALA A 46 6.77 3.37 21.00
C ALA A 46 7.18 2.03 21.64
N VAL A 47 7.04 0.95 20.90
CA VAL A 47 7.41 -0.39 21.36
C VAL A 47 7.99 -1.22 20.24
N VAL A 48 9.02 -2.01 20.55
CA VAL A 48 9.59 -2.99 19.63
C VAL A 48 8.73 -4.26 19.68
N SER A 49 8.23 -4.69 18.53
CA SER A 49 7.44 -5.92 18.40
C SER A 49 8.29 -7.10 17.92
N PRO A 50 7.87 -8.35 18.16
CA PRO A 50 8.39 -9.48 17.41
C PRO A 50 8.25 -9.27 15.90
N LEU A 51 9.00 -10.05 15.10
CA LEU A 51 8.86 -10.05 13.65
C LEU A 51 7.44 -10.51 13.25
N ILE A 52 6.89 -9.97 12.17
CA ILE A 52 5.54 -10.30 11.66
C ILE A 52 5.36 -11.81 11.43
N TYR A 53 6.44 -12.51 11.03
CA TYR A 53 6.44 -13.96 10.80
C TYR A 53 6.59 -14.81 12.07
N SER A 54 6.80 -14.17 13.24
CA SER A 54 6.88 -14.88 14.53
C SER A 54 5.50 -15.27 15.02
N GLU A 55 5.38 -16.46 15.58
CA GLU A 55 4.18 -16.92 16.29
C GLU A 55 3.82 -16.02 17.48
N GLU A 56 4.80 -15.30 18.03
CA GLU A 56 4.63 -14.37 19.14
C GLU A 56 4.02 -13.02 18.71
N TYR A 57 3.97 -12.69 17.42
CA TYR A 57 3.57 -11.37 16.94
C TYR A 57 2.12 -11.02 17.34
N ILE A 58 1.17 -11.87 17.03
CA ILE A 58 -0.25 -11.64 17.37
C ILE A 58 -0.49 -11.68 18.87
N PRO A 59 0.02 -12.65 19.67
CA PRO A 59 -0.07 -12.62 21.13
C PRO A 59 0.48 -11.34 21.75
N PHE A 60 1.62 -10.87 21.26
CA PHE A 60 2.23 -9.61 21.70
C PHE A 60 1.29 -8.41 21.44
N LEU A 61 0.77 -8.26 20.22
CA LEU A 61 -0.11 -7.16 19.86
C LEU A 61 -1.42 -7.18 20.66
N LEU A 62 -2.03 -8.36 20.86
CA LEU A 62 -3.25 -8.51 21.66
C LEU A 62 -3.02 -8.05 23.10
N LYS A 63 -1.92 -8.51 23.72
CA LYS A 63 -1.52 -8.08 25.08
C LYS A 63 -1.33 -6.58 25.13
N TYR A 64 -0.53 -6.02 24.21
CA TYR A 64 -0.23 -4.58 24.16
C TYR A 64 -1.51 -3.75 23.99
N CYS A 65 -2.38 -4.14 23.05
CA CYS A 65 -3.64 -3.45 22.80
C CYS A 65 -4.53 -3.42 24.04
N LYS A 66 -4.65 -4.54 24.75
CA LYS A 66 -5.44 -4.65 25.96
C LYS A 66 -4.89 -3.78 27.08
N GLU A 67 -3.57 -3.87 27.36
CA GLU A 67 -2.90 -3.14 28.46
C GLU A 67 -2.88 -1.62 28.23
N ASN A 68 -2.87 -1.17 26.97
CA ASN A 68 -2.83 0.25 26.62
C ASN A 68 -4.16 0.80 26.11
N GLU A 69 -5.25 0.07 26.26
CA GLU A 69 -6.61 0.47 25.87
C GLU A 69 -6.69 0.95 24.41
N ILE A 70 -5.96 0.28 23.51
CA ILE A 70 -5.96 0.61 22.09
C ILE A 70 -7.36 0.35 21.50
N LYS A 71 -7.94 1.36 20.85
CA LYS A 71 -9.26 1.26 20.23
C LYS A 71 -9.19 1.06 18.71
N ILE A 72 -8.10 1.52 18.09
CA ILE A 72 -7.88 1.39 16.64
C ILE A 72 -6.47 0.85 16.43
N LEU A 73 -6.35 -0.18 15.59
CA LEU A 73 -5.08 -0.71 15.11
C LEU A 73 -5.04 -0.58 13.59
N ILE A 74 -3.95 -0.01 13.06
CA ILE A 74 -3.74 0.20 11.62
C ILE A 74 -2.33 -0.24 11.27
N SER A 75 -2.19 -1.11 10.26
CA SER A 75 -0.88 -1.39 9.69
C SER A 75 -0.57 -0.47 8.51
N LEU A 76 0.70 -0.10 8.41
CA LEU A 76 1.24 0.67 7.30
C LEU A 76 2.06 -0.17 6.32
N PHE A 77 2.04 -1.50 6.43
CA PHE A 77 2.87 -2.40 5.63
C PHE A 77 2.08 -3.62 5.11
N ASP A 78 2.25 -3.94 3.84
CA ASP A 78 1.45 -4.94 3.13
C ASP A 78 1.51 -6.33 3.76
N ILE A 79 2.69 -6.76 4.19
CA ILE A 79 2.91 -8.11 4.78
C ILE A 79 2.13 -8.30 6.09
N ASP A 80 2.02 -7.25 6.90
CA ASP A 80 1.33 -7.25 8.19
C ASP A 80 -0.21 -7.42 8.03
N LEU A 81 -0.75 -6.93 6.90
CA LEU A 81 -2.20 -6.88 6.68
C LEU A 81 -2.86 -8.25 6.72
N LEU A 82 -2.28 -9.26 6.07
CA LEU A 82 -2.89 -10.59 6.01
C LEU A 82 -2.91 -11.28 7.38
N VAL A 83 -1.85 -11.11 8.16
CA VAL A 83 -1.76 -11.66 9.51
C VAL A 83 -2.80 -10.99 10.42
N LEU A 84 -2.94 -9.66 10.33
CA LEU A 84 -3.95 -8.91 11.08
C LEU A 84 -5.38 -9.25 10.64
N ALA A 85 -5.64 -9.34 9.33
CA ALA A 85 -6.96 -9.68 8.79
C ALA A 85 -7.45 -11.04 9.29
N ARG A 86 -6.59 -12.06 9.30
CA ARG A 86 -6.91 -13.41 9.81
C ARG A 86 -7.15 -13.48 11.31
N ASN A 87 -6.72 -12.47 12.06
CA ASN A 87 -6.86 -12.42 13.51
C ASN A 87 -7.79 -11.29 13.99
N LYS A 88 -8.50 -10.62 13.08
CA LYS A 88 -9.34 -9.44 13.33
C LYS A 88 -10.32 -9.67 14.49
N GLU A 89 -11.02 -10.81 14.51
CA GLU A 89 -11.97 -11.16 15.56
C GLU A 89 -11.35 -11.23 16.96
N LYS A 90 -10.09 -11.66 17.08
CA LYS A 90 -9.39 -11.71 18.38
C LYS A 90 -9.15 -10.30 18.94
N PHE A 91 -8.87 -9.34 18.08
CA PHE A 91 -8.72 -7.93 18.48
C PHE A 91 -10.08 -7.30 18.82
N GLU A 92 -11.11 -7.59 18.04
CA GLU A 92 -12.47 -7.12 18.32
C GLU A 92 -12.98 -7.63 19.68
N ALA A 93 -12.68 -8.88 20.04
CA ALA A 93 -13.04 -9.47 21.33
C ALA A 93 -12.43 -8.74 22.54
N ILE A 94 -11.31 -8.02 22.36
CA ILE A 94 -10.69 -7.19 23.41
C ILE A 94 -11.02 -5.70 23.28
N GLY A 95 -11.92 -5.33 22.35
CA GLY A 95 -12.38 -3.96 22.12
C GLY A 95 -11.43 -3.09 21.28
N THR A 96 -10.57 -3.73 20.47
CA THR A 96 -9.70 -3.07 19.50
C THR A 96 -10.22 -3.34 18.09
N ARG A 97 -10.56 -2.29 17.34
CA ARG A 97 -10.92 -2.39 15.92
C ARG A 97 -9.67 -2.39 15.06
N VAL A 98 -9.46 -3.42 14.26
CA VAL A 98 -8.41 -3.47 13.24
C VAL A 98 -8.94 -2.87 11.95
N ILE A 99 -8.30 -1.82 11.44
CA ILE A 99 -8.64 -1.21 10.15
C ILE A 99 -7.92 -1.97 9.05
N VAL A 100 -8.54 -3.03 8.60
CA VAL A 100 -8.01 -3.93 7.57
C VAL A 100 -9.18 -4.54 6.79
N SER A 101 -8.96 -4.76 5.50
CA SER A 101 -9.92 -5.43 4.62
C SER A 101 -9.95 -6.94 4.86
N GLU A 102 -10.90 -7.63 4.26
CA GLU A 102 -11.04 -9.09 4.39
C GLU A 102 -9.81 -9.83 3.84
N PRO A 103 -9.45 -10.99 4.42
CA PRO A 103 -8.22 -11.74 4.07
C PRO A 103 -8.10 -12.07 2.59
N GLU A 104 -9.22 -12.35 1.91
CA GLU A 104 -9.27 -12.69 0.49
C GLU A 104 -8.80 -11.50 -0.35
N LEU A 105 -9.31 -10.31 -0.07
CA LEU A 105 -8.90 -9.09 -0.78
C LEU A 105 -7.43 -8.75 -0.50
N ILE A 106 -7.00 -8.85 0.77
CA ILE A 106 -5.59 -8.63 1.11
C ILE A 106 -4.68 -9.61 0.37
N SER A 107 -5.09 -10.90 0.25
CA SER A 107 -4.34 -11.88 -0.54
C SER A 107 -4.23 -11.51 -2.02
N VAL A 108 -5.28 -10.91 -2.59
CA VAL A 108 -5.26 -10.39 -3.97
C VAL A 108 -4.31 -9.19 -4.06
N CYS A 109 -4.38 -8.25 -3.14
CA CYS A 109 -3.56 -7.03 -3.18
C CYS A 109 -2.05 -7.31 -2.97
N ASN A 110 -1.71 -8.26 -2.09
CA ASN A 110 -0.31 -8.58 -1.78
C ASN A 110 0.40 -9.39 -2.89
N ASP A 111 -0.36 -10.01 -3.79
CA ASP A 111 0.14 -10.89 -4.85
C ASP A 111 -0.14 -10.27 -6.23
N LYS A 112 0.88 -9.71 -6.87
CA LYS A 112 0.75 -9.04 -8.18
C LYS A 112 0.19 -9.93 -9.29
N TRP A 113 0.40 -11.26 -9.20
CA TRP A 113 -0.22 -12.20 -10.11
C TRP A 113 -1.72 -12.33 -9.88
N LYS A 114 -2.15 -12.45 -8.63
CA LYS A 114 -3.58 -12.44 -8.27
C LYS A 114 -4.25 -11.11 -8.58
N THR A 115 -3.55 -9.98 -8.34
CA THR A 115 -4.02 -8.64 -8.74
C THR A 115 -4.31 -8.59 -10.24
N TYR A 116 -3.36 -9.06 -11.07
CA TYR A 116 -3.54 -9.13 -12.52
C TYR A 116 -4.76 -9.97 -12.91
N GLN A 117 -4.90 -11.17 -12.34
CA GLN A 117 -6.04 -12.05 -12.62
C GLN A 117 -7.36 -11.40 -12.22
N PHE A 118 -7.44 -10.87 -11.01
CA PHE A 118 -8.62 -10.17 -10.48
C PHE A 118 -9.03 -8.99 -11.37
N LEU A 119 -8.10 -8.14 -11.75
CA LEU A 119 -8.37 -6.98 -12.60
C LEU A 119 -8.88 -7.40 -13.97
N LYS A 120 -8.25 -8.41 -14.59
CA LYS A 120 -8.65 -8.94 -15.89
C LYS A 120 -10.04 -9.58 -15.86
N GLU A 121 -10.32 -10.41 -14.86
CA GLU A 121 -11.60 -11.10 -14.69
C GLU A 121 -12.76 -10.11 -14.47
N ASN A 122 -12.47 -8.96 -13.84
CA ASN A 122 -13.46 -7.92 -13.60
C ASN A 122 -13.47 -6.80 -14.67
N GLY A 123 -12.82 -7.04 -15.83
CA GLY A 123 -12.90 -6.13 -16.97
C GLY A 123 -12.19 -4.79 -16.78
N PHE A 124 -11.12 -4.76 -15.98
CA PHE A 124 -10.20 -3.62 -15.92
C PHE A 124 -9.03 -3.82 -16.88
N ASN A 125 -8.51 -2.73 -17.45
CA ASN A 125 -7.24 -2.82 -18.15
C ASN A 125 -6.11 -2.92 -17.13
N THR A 126 -5.18 -3.81 -17.41
CA THR A 126 -3.98 -4.05 -16.63
C THR A 126 -2.89 -4.53 -17.60
N PRO A 127 -1.58 -4.24 -17.36
CA PRO A 127 -0.53 -4.67 -18.27
C PRO A 127 -0.47 -6.20 -18.33
N LYS A 128 -0.24 -6.75 -19.52
CA LYS A 128 -0.06 -8.20 -19.69
C LYS A 128 1.01 -8.71 -18.76
N THR A 129 0.70 -9.73 -18.00
CA THR A 129 1.57 -10.26 -16.95
C THR A 129 1.70 -11.77 -17.08
N TYR A 130 2.91 -12.28 -16.87
CA TYR A 130 3.26 -13.69 -16.95
C TYR A 130 3.96 -14.12 -15.66
N LEU A 131 3.59 -15.32 -15.16
CA LEU A 131 4.03 -15.78 -13.84
C LEU A 131 5.40 -16.48 -13.87
N THR A 132 5.79 -17.08 -15.00
CA THR A 132 7.05 -17.81 -15.14
C THR A 132 7.88 -17.29 -16.30
N LEU A 133 9.20 -17.43 -16.21
CA LEU A 133 10.12 -17.07 -17.31
C LEU A 133 9.74 -17.79 -18.61
N GLN A 134 9.43 -19.09 -18.52
CA GLN A 134 9.04 -19.87 -19.68
C GLN A 134 7.81 -19.30 -20.40
N LYS A 135 6.76 -18.91 -19.63
CA LYS A 135 5.55 -18.29 -20.22
C LYS A 135 5.83 -16.93 -20.84
N ALA A 136 6.72 -16.14 -20.21
CA ALA A 136 7.12 -14.85 -20.73
C ALA A 136 7.92 -14.99 -22.05
N MET A 137 8.85 -15.95 -22.11
CA MET A 137 9.63 -16.23 -23.33
C MET A 137 8.72 -16.70 -24.47
N LEU A 138 7.79 -17.61 -24.20
CA LEU A 138 6.81 -18.06 -25.21
C LEU A 138 5.97 -16.88 -25.74
N ALA A 139 5.53 -15.99 -24.84
CA ALA A 139 4.77 -14.79 -25.22
C ALA A 139 5.59 -13.79 -26.06
N LEU A 140 6.90 -13.69 -25.82
CA LEU A 140 7.82 -12.91 -26.65
C LEU A 140 7.99 -13.54 -28.04
N GLU A 141 8.19 -14.86 -28.12
CA GLU A 141 8.29 -15.61 -29.38
C GLU A 141 7.02 -15.48 -30.25
N CYS A 142 5.84 -15.55 -29.59
CA CYS A 142 4.54 -15.40 -30.27
C CYS A 142 4.17 -13.92 -30.57
N GLY A 143 4.96 -12.95 -30.12
CA GLY A 143 4.70 -11.53 -30.32
C GLY A 143 3.57 -10.95 -29.44
N GLU A 144 3.08 -11.71 -28.46
CA GLU A 144 2.08 -11.25 -27.49
C GLU A 144 2.67 -10.29 -26.44
N LEU A 145 3.93 -10.49 -26.09
CA LEU A 145 4.75 -9.61 -25.27
C LEU A 145 5.88 -9.03 -26.13
N LYS A 146 6.32 -7.83 -25.83
CA LYS A 146 7.41 -7.16 -26.56
C LYS A 146 8.36 -6.47 -25.62
N TYR A 147 9.64 -6.43 -25.98
CA TYR A 147 10.63 -5.61 -25.27
C TYR A 147 10.37 -4.10 -25.46
N PRO A 148 10.71 -3.28 -24.42
CA PRO A 148 11.18 -3.68 -23.12
C PRO A 148 10.09 -4.31 -22.24
N ILE A 149 10.49 -5.20 -21.29
CA ILE A 149 9.59 -5.80 -20.33
C ILE A 149 10.02 -5.48 -18.89
N VAL A 150 9.05 -5.36 -17.99
CA VAL A 150 9.29 -5.17 -16.57
C VAL A 150 9.41 -6.52 -15.89
N ILE A 151 10.48 -6.68 -15.12
CA ILE A 151 10.74 -7.85 -14.27
C ILE A 151 10.71 -7.39 -12.82
N LYS A 152 9.84 -7.96 -12.01
CA LYS A 152 9.71 -7.56 -10.60
C LYS A 152 9.27 -8.74 -9.72
N PRO A 153 9.53 -8.70 -8.40
CA PRO A 153 9.00 -9.70 -7.49
C PRO A 153 7.47 -9.74 -7.54
N ARG A 154 6.92 -10.95 -7.47
CA ARG A 154 5.48 -11.21 -7.35
C ARG A 154 4.90 -10.56 -6.10
N PHE A 155 5.63 -10.63 -4.98
CA PHE A 155 5.26 -10.04 -3.69
C PHE A 155 6.12 -8.82 -3.36
N GLY A 156 5.67 -8.03 -2.37
CA GLY A 156 6.40 -6.88 -1.85
C GLY A 156 6.13 -5.56 -2.57
N CYS A 157 6.64 -4.48 -1.98
CA CYS A 157 6.42 -3.10 -2.40
C CYS A 157 7.75 -2.31 -2.50
N GLY A 158 7.69 -1.03 -2.89
CA GLY A 158 8.85 -0.13 -2.87
C GLY A 158 9.88 -0.40 -3.94
N SER A 159 9.50 -0.96 -5.10
CA SER A 159 10.36 -1.20 -6.26
C SER A 159 11.59 -2.08 -5.99
N ILE A 160 11.56 -2.91 -4.93
CA ILE A 160 12.63 -3.87 -4.63
C ILE A 160 12.78 -4.81 -5.82
N ALA A 161 14.02 -4.95 -6.34
CA ALA A 161 14.36 -5.83 -7.46
C ALA A 161 13.50 -5.63 -8.73
N LEU A 162 12.94 -4.42 -8.94
CA LEU A 162 12.33 -4.05 -10.21
C LEU A 162 13.43 -3.78 -11.23
N SER A 163 13.29 -4.34 -12.43
CA SER A 163 14.23 -4.17 -13.54
C SER A 163 13.45 -4.07 -14.86
N ILE A 164 14.04 -3.41 -15.85
CA ILE A 164 13.48 -3.34 -17.20
C ILE A 164 14.49 -4.02 -18.14
N ALA A 165 14.03 -5.07 -18.82
CA ALA A 165 14.83 -5.80 -19.78
C ALA A 165 14.52 -5.30 -21.21
N GLU A 166 15.56 -4.86 -21.92
CA GLU A 166 15.48 -4.36 -23.27
C GLU A 166 15.59 -5.49 -24.32
N ASP A 167 16.14 -6.64 -23.92
CA ASP A 167 16.38 -7.82 -24.74
C ASP A 167 16.41 -9.11 -23.89
N GLU A 168 16.61 -10.25 -24.56
CA GLU A 168 16.66 -11.56 -23.92
C GLU A 168 17.86 -11.71 -22.97
N LEU A 169 19.02 -11.16 -23.30
CA LEU A 169 20.21 -11.22 -22.45
C LEU A 169 19.99 -10.48 -21.14
N ALA A 170 19.41 -9.29 -21.23
CA ALA A 170 19.04 -8.49 -20.06
C ALA A 170 17.96 -9.22 -19.22
N LEU A 171 16.98 -9.88 -19.88
CA LEU A 171 15.95 -10.67 -19.21
C LEU A 171 16.55 -11.79 -18.35
N LEU A 172 17.45 -12.61 -18.90
CA LEU A 172 18.10 -13.73 -18.20
C LEU A 172 19.02 -13.22 -17.06
N TYR A 173 19.73 -12.13 -17.29
CA TYR A 173 20.56 -11.49 -16.27
C TYR A 173 19.71 -11.01 -15.08
N TYR A 174 18.64 -10.26 -15.34
CA TYR A 174 17.78 -9.71 -14.29
C TYR A 174 16.99 -10.82 -13.57
N TYR A 175 16.59 -11.87 -14.25
CA TYR A 175 16.01 -13.04 -13.60
C TYR A 175 16.95 -13.58 -12.50
N SER A 176 18.20 -13.90 -12.87
CA SER A 176 19.18 -14.43 -11.94
C SER A 176 19.50 -13.48 -10.78
N ARG A 177 19.61 -12.18 -11.07
CA ARG A 177 19.84 -11.14 -10.07
C ARG A 177 18.65 -11.03 -9.10
N ASN A 178 17.42 -11.01 -9.63
CA ASN A 178 16.22 -10.81 -8.82
C ASN A 178 15.95 -12.01 -7.91
N VAL A 179 16.17 -13.24 -8.37
CA VAL A 179 16.11 -14.44 -7.53
C VAL A 179 17.07 -14.32 -6.33
N ARG A 180 18.32 -13.89 -6.57
CA ARG A 180 19.29 -13.70 -5.49
C ARG A 180 18.86 -12.60 -4.50
N THR A 181 18.31 -11.49 -5.00
CA THR A 181 17.84 -10.37 -4.18
C THR A 181 16.65 -10.77 -3.31
N ILE A 182 15.70 -11.48 -3.89
CA ILE A 182 14.50 -11.99 -3.18
C ILE A 182 14.94 -12.94 -2.04
N ASN A 183 15.83 -13.88 -2.33
CA ASN A 183 16.30 -14.87 -1.34
C ASN A 183 17.11 -14.24 -0.18
N LYS A 184 17.66 -13.05 -0.37
CA LYS A 184 18.38 -12.27 0.67
C LYS A 184 17.48 -11.29 1.43
N SER A 185 16.23 -11.12 1.02
CA SER A 185 15.28 -10.19 1.62
C SER A 185 14.17 -10.94 2.40
N TYR A 186 13.28 -10.20 3.04
CA TYR A 186 12.09 -10.75 3.68
C TYR A 186 11.14 -11.44 2.68
N LEU A 187 11.22 -11.11 1.39
CA LEU A 187 10.41 -11.72 0.34
C LEU A 187 10.65 -13.22 0.15
N ARG A 188 11.73 -13.76 0.72
CA ARG A 188 11.99 -15.22 0.73
C ARG A 188 10.88 -16.03 1.41
N TYR A 189 10.13 -15.40 2.34
CA TYR A 189 9.05 -16.05 3.09
C TYR A 189 7.71 -16.05 2.36
N GLU A 190 7.56 -15.26 1.27
CA GLU A 190 6.27 -15.04 0.61
C GLU A 190 5.92 -16.11 -0.45
N SER A 191 6.89 -16.87 -0.94
CA SER A 191 6.66 -17.92 -1.94
C SER A 191 7.62 -19.09 -1.75
N GLU A 192 7.08 -20.31 -1.78
CA GLU A 192 7.86 -21.54 -1.71
C GLU A 192 8.53 -21.86 -3.05
N SER A 193 7.83 -21.64 -4.18
CA SER A 193 8.33 -21.88 -5.52
C SER A 193 9.30 -20.78 -5.98
N VAL A 194 10.51 -21.15 -6.37
CA VAL A 194 11.50 -20.21 -6.92
C VAL A 194 11.05 -19.65 -8.26
N GLU A 195 10.38 -20.45 -9.10
CA GLU A 195 9.94 -20.08 -10.44
C GLU A 195 8.81 -19.04 -10.42
N GLU A 196 8.01 -19.03 -9.34
CA GLU A 196 6.87 -18.14 -9.18
C GLU A 196 7.14 -16.91 -8.31
N LYS A 197 8.40 -16.66 -7.93
CA LYS A 197 8.78 -15.48 -7.13
C LYS A 197 8.81 -14.19 -7.94
N ILE A 198 8.84 -14.29 -9.26
CA ILE A 198 9.02 -13.16 -10.18
C ILE A 198 7.87 -13.15 -11.19
N ILE A 199 7.38 -11.97 -11.52
CA ILE A 199 6.47 -11.74 -12.63
C ILE A 199 7.16 -10.96 -13.74
N TYR A 200 6.71 -11.19 -14.97
CA TYR A 200 7.16 -10.56 -16.21
C TYR A 200 5.99 -9.79 -16.80
N GLN A 201 6.16 -8.50 -16.99
CA GLN A 201 5.03 -7.63 -17.29
C GLN A 201 5.35 -6.72 -18.46
N GLU A 202 4.34 -6.44 -19.27
CA GLU A 202 4.37 -5.44 -20.32
C GLU A 202 4.83 -4.09 -19.76
N CYS A 203 5.79 -3.45 -20.43
CA CYS A 203 6.25 -2.13 -20.09
C CYS A 203 5.35 -1.08 -20.76
N LEU A 204 4.41 -0.53 -20.00
CA LEU A 204 3.49 0.47 -20.50
C LEU A 204 4.21 1.80 -20.78
N LYS A 205 3.83 2.44 -21.89
CA LYS A 205 4.30 3.78 -22.26
C LYS A 205 3.14 4.76 -22.06
N GLY A 206 3.21 5.59 -21.03
CA GLY A 206 2.15 6.53 -20.71
C GLY A 206 2.49 7.36 -19.48
N GLN A 207 1.57 8.22 -19.06
CA GLN A 207 1.70 8.97 -17.82
C GLN A 207 1.28 8.10 -16.64
N GLU A 208 2.13 8.03 -15.63
CA GLU A 208 1.85 7.33 -14.39
C GLU A 208 1.16 8.24 -13.38
N TYR A 209 0.13 7.70 -12.75
CA TYR A 209 -0.63 8.31 -11.68
C TYR A 209 -0.65 7.40 -10.45
N GLY A 210 -0.71 8.02 -9.30
CA GLY A 210 -1.09 7.34 -8.07
C GLY A 210 -2.47 7.79 -7.63
N ALA A 211 -3.19 6.97 -6.92
CA ALA A 211 -4.49 7.34 -6.36
C ALA A 211 -4.70 6.74 -4.98
N ASP A 212 -5.46 7.46 -4.16
CA ASP A 212 -6.02 6.96 -2.93
C ASP A 212 -7.53 6.74 -3.15
N ILE A 213 -7.96 5.47 -3.15
CA ILE A 213 -9.36 5.09 -3.17
C ILE A 213 -9.80 4.95 -1.72
N ILE A 214 -10.84 5.67 -1.32
CA ILE A 214 -11.31 5.73 0.05
C ILE A 214 -12.67 5.08 0.15
N ASN A 215 -12.76 4.05 0.97
CA ASN A 215 -14.02 3.49 1.46
C ASN A 215 -14.15 3.78 2.97
N ASP A 216 -15.38 3.78 3.48
CA ASP A 216 -15.61 3.84 4.93
C ASP A 216 -15.29 2.51 5.62
N LEU A 217 -15.51 2.43 6.93
CA LEU A 217 -15.21 1.22 7.72
C LEU A 217 -16.21 0.07 7.50
N GLN A 218 -17.25 0.27 6.68
CA GLN A 218 -18.20 -0.73 6.21
C GLN A 218 -17.94 -1.15 4.76
N GLY A 219 -16.89 -0.61 4.13
CA GLY A 219 -16.53 -0.89 2.74
C GLY A 219 -17.39 -0.14 1.71
N ASN A 220 -18.10 0.92 2.10
CA ASN A 220 -18.83 1.74 1.16
C ASN A 220 -17.89 2.79 0.56
N PHE A 221 -17.93 2.91 -0.76
CA PHE A 221 -17.13 3.88 -1.49
C PHE A 221 -17.44 5.32 -1.06
N ARG A 222 -16.39 6.12 -0.87
CA ARG A 222 -16.49 7.53 -0.50
C ARG A 222 -15.80 8.47 -1.49
N GLN A 223 -14.55 8.20 -1.92
CA GLN A 223 -13.77 9.15 -2.71
C GLN A 223 -12.60 8.48 -3.45
N VAL A 224 -12.18 9.10 -4.56
CA VAL A 224 -10.88 8.88 -5.22
C VAL A 224 -10.12 10.21 -5.23
N ASN A 225 -8.87 10.20 -4.78
CA ASN A 225 -7.96 11.34 -4.91
C ASN A 225 -6.78 10.95 -5.80
N ILE A 226 -6.59 11.67 -6.90
CA ILE A 226 -5.62 11.33 -7.95
C ILE A 226 -4.45 12.30 -7.91
N ARG A 227 -3.25 11.75 -8.10
CA ARG A 227 -2.00 12.49 -8.24
C ARG A 227 -1.24 12.03 -9.47
N LYS A 228 -0.88 12.96 -10.34
CA LYS A 228 0.03 12.74 -11.46
C LYS A 228 1.45 12.64 -10.90
N LYS A 229 2.16 11.54 -11.15
CA LYS A 229 3.54 11.37 -10.72
C LYS A 229 4.45 12.20 -11.62
N VAL A 230 5.18 13.16 -11.04
CA VAL A 230 6.08 14.06 -11.78
C VAL A 230 7.53 13.60 -11.66
N ALA A 231 7.94 13.21 -10.44
CA ALA A 231 9.27 12.66 -10.19
C ALA A 231 9.21 11.57 -9.12
N MET A 232 10.11 10.59 -9.27
CA MET A 232 10.30 9.47 -8.36
C MET A 232 11.66 9.56 -7.69
N ARG A 233 11.73 9.11 -6.41
CA ARG A 233 12.99 8.97 -5.67
C ARG A 233 12.94 7.68 -4.85
N ALA A 234 13.93 6.81 -5.04
CA ALA A 234 14.06 5.55 -4.30
C ALA A 234 12.78 4.70 -4.29
N GLY A 235 12.08 4.61 -5.43
CA GLY A 235 10.86 3.81 -5.57
C GLY A 235 9.58 4.43 -5.03
N GLU A 236 9.64 5.68 -4.54
CA GLU A 236 8.46 6.43 -4.08
C GLU A 236 8.26 7.71 -4.88
N THR A 237 7.02 8.17 -4.97
CA THR A 237 6.71 9.47 -5.58
C THR A 237 7.30 10.59 -4.71
N ASP A 238 8.14 11.43 -5.33
CA ASP A 238 8.83 12.55 -4.71
C ASP A 238 8.14 13.89 -5.02
N ILE A 239 7.71 14.05 -6.28
CA ILE A 239 6.95 15.22 -6.72
C ILE A 239 5.69 14.73 -7.42
N ALA A 240 4.55 15.27 -7.02
CA ALA A 240 3.26 14.99 -7.65
C ALA A 240 2.43 16.26 -7.85
N GLU A 241 1.56 16.21 -8.83
CA GLU A 241 0.52 17.20 -9.06
C GLU A 241 -0.85 16.61 -8.74
N LEU A 242 -1.61 17.27 -7.88
CA LEU A 242 -2.97 16.86 -7.56
C LEU A 242 -3.89 17.26 -8.71
N VAL A 243 -4.55 16.28 -9.31
CA VAL A 243 -5.31 16.47 -10.55
C VAL A 243 -6.69 15.83 -10.48
N GLU A 244 -7.57 16.28 -11.37
CA GLU A 244 -8.76 15.54 -11.75
C GLU A 244 -8.48 14.84 -13.07
N GLU A 245 -8.74 13.53 -13.11
CA GLU A 245 -8.61 12.71 -14.31
C GLU A 245 -9.85 11.81 -14.41
N PRO A 246 -10.89 12.27 -15.14
CA PRO A 246 -12.21 11.63 -15.11
C PRO A 246 -12.20 10.14 -15.46
N VAL A 247 -11.44 9.71 -16.47
CA VAL A 247 -11.39 8.31 -16.89
C VAL A 247 -10.72 7.40 -15.85
N ILE A 248 -9.73 7.94 -15.13
CA ILE A 248 -9.10 7.22 -14.00
C ILE A 248 -10.08 7.20 -12.81
N SER A 249 -10.73 8.33 -12.51
CA SER A 249 -11.68 8.44 -11.41
C SER A 249 -12.82 7.45 -11.54
N GLU A 250 -13.45 7.34 -12.72
CA GLU A 250 -14.53 6.39 -13.01
C GLU A 250 -14.07 4.92 -12.83
N ALA A 251 -12.90 4.59 -13.36
CA ALA A 251 -12.35 3.23 -13.23
C ALA A 251 -12.08 2.87 -11.77
N LEU A 252 -11.50 3.81 -10.99
CA LEU A 252 -11.14 3.57 -9.59
C LEU A 252 -12.35 3.64 -8.64
N GLU A 253 -13.38 4.43 -8.95
CA GLU A 253 -14.67 4.39 -8.26
C GLU A 253 -15.31 3.00 -8.41
N ARG A 254 -15.34 2.46 -9.64
CA ARG A 254 -15.84 1.10 -9.91
C ARG A 254 -15.01 0.07 -9.14
N LEU A 255 -13.69 0.22 -9.08
CA LEU A 255 -12.80 -0.66 -8.31
C LEU A 255 -13.10 -0.58 -6.80
N GLY A 256 -13.24 0.62 -6.25
CA GLY A 256 -13.56 0.82 -4.84
C GLY A 256 -14.89 0.20 -4.42
N LYS A 257 -15.93 0.33 -5.27
CA LYS A 257 -17.23 -0.31 -5.06
C LYS A 257 -17.17 -1.84 -5.15
N LEU A 258 -16.36 -2.37 -6.07
CA LEU A 258 -16.18 -3.81 -6.25
C LEU A 258 -15.41 -4.45 -5.10
N THR A 259 -14.30 -3.85 -4.71
CA THR A 259 -13.41 -4.41 -3.67
C THR A 259 -13.97 -4.28 -2.28
N ARG A 260 -14.81 -3.28 -2.02
CA ARG A 260 -15.34 -2.98 -0.69
C ARG A 260 -14.28 -2.96 0.40
N HIS A 261 -13.04 -2.56 0.04
CA HIS A 261 -11.94 -2.46 0.98
C HIS A 261 -12.26 -1.48 2.12
N VAL A 262 -11.54 -1.62 3.22
CA VAL A 262 -11.72 -0.78 4.41
C VAL A 262 -10.64 0.30 4.45
N GLY A 263 -11.06 1.55 4.54
CA GLY A 263 -10.15 2.69 4.64
C GLY A 263 -9.53 3.06 3.30
N ASN A 264 -8.19 3.08 3.23
CA ASN A 264 -7.44 3.49 2.04
C ASN A 264 -7.00 2.29 1.19
N MET A 265 -7.10 2.44 -0.12
CA MET A 265 -6.38 1.63 -1.09
C MET A 265 -5.50 2.53 -1.96
N ASP A 266 -4.20 2.39 -1.81
CA ASP A 266 -3.20 3.06 -2.65
C ASP A 266 -3.04 2.28 -3.95
N THR A 267 -3.27 2.94 -5.08
CA THR A 267 -3.35 2.31 -6.40
C THR A 267 -2.48 3.07 -7.39
N ASP A 268 -1.69 2.33 -8.17
CA ASP A 268 -0.90 2.89 -9.27
C ASP A 268 -1.58 2.60 -10.62
N VAL A 269 -1.67 3.63 -11.46
CA VAL A 269 -2.37 3.60 -12.75
C VAL A 269 -1.53 4.27 -13.83
N PHE A 270 -1.45 3.64 -15.00
CA PHE A 270 -0.96 4.29 -16.23
C PHE A 270 -2.13 4.74 -17.09
N LEU A 271 -2.03 5.96 -17.62
CA LEU A 271 -2.92 6.41 -18.68
C LEU A 271 -2.20 6.23 -20.02
N VAL A 272 -2.69 5.30 -20.84
CA VAL A 272 -2.14 4.94 -22.15
C VAL A 272 -3.24 5.14 -23.20
N ASP A 273 -3.04 6.00 -24.17
CA ASP A 273 -4.00 6.31 -25.24
C ASP A 273 -5.42 6.60 -24.71
N GLY A 274 -5.50 7.37 -23.61
CA GLY A 274 -6.75 7.76 -22.96
C GLY A 274 -7.43 6.63 -22.16
N LYS A 275 -6.79 5.48 -21.98
CA LYS A 275 -7.32 4.36 -21.19
C LYS A 275 -6.52 4.15 -19.92
N PRO A 276 -7.17 3.98 -18.75
CA PRO A 276 -6.51 3.69 -17.50
C PRO A 276 -6.12 2.21 -17.41
N TYR A 277 -4.87 1.92 -17.09
CA TYR A 277 -4.32 0.60 -16.81
C TYR A 277 -3.90 0.53 -15.35
N ILE A 278 -4.54 -0.29 -14.56
CA ILE A 278 -4.24 -0.48 -13.14
C ILE A 278 -3.05 -1.42 -12.99
N LEU A 279 -2.00 -0.99 -12.28
CA LEU A 279 -0.79 -1.76 -12.06
C LEU A 279 -0.84 -2.63 -10.82
N GLU A 280 -1.24 -2.00 -9.72
CA GLU A 280 -1.27 -2.65 -8.40
C GLU A 280 -2.28 -1.96 -7.48
N MET A 281 -2.69 -2.71 -6.47
CA MET A 281 -3.62 -2.30 -5.43
C MET A 281 -2.99 -2.63 -4.08
N ASN A 282 -2.90 -1.64 -3.19
CA ASN A 282 -2.35 -1.83 -1.84
C ASN A 282 -3.39 -1.34 -0.83
N ALA A 283 -4.09 -2.26 -0.17
CA ALA A 283 -5.22 -1.94 0.73
C ALA A 283 -4.74 -1.37 2.08
N ARG A 284 -3.98 -0.30 2.03
CA ARG A 284 -3.42 0.46 3.18
C ARG A 284 -3.03 1.86 2.75
N PHE A 285 -2.61 2.70 3.70
CA PHE A 285 -1.98 3.98 3.39
C PHE A 285 -0.69 3.79 2.58
N GLY A 286 -0.62 4.41 1.41
CA GLY A 286 0.56 4.41 0.55
C GLY A 286 1.58 5.48 0.91
N GLY A 287 2.79 5.37 0.34
CA GLY A 287 3.79 6.45 0.40
C GLY A 287 3.32 7.74 -0.29
N GLY A 288 2.29 7.65 -1.14
CA GLY A 288 1.66 8.78 -1.82
C GLY A 288 0.55 9.49 -1.02
N TYR A 289 0.04 8.89 0.05
CA TYR A 289 -1.05 9.49 0.83
C TYR A 289 -0.77 10.92 1.35
N PRO A 290 0.48 11.30 1.74
CA PRO A 290 0.77 12.69 2.15
C PRO A 290 0.37 13.74 1.12
N PHE A 291 0.42 13.43 -0.17
CA PHE A 291 -0.02 14.35 -1.23
C PHE A 291 -1.53 14.63 -1.11
N SER A 292 -2.33 13.57 -0.95
CA SER A 292 -3.78 13.69 -0.75
C SER A 292 -4.11 14.42 0.56
N HIS A 293 -3.38 14.13 1.63
CA HIS A 293 -3.57 14.77 2.94
C HIS A 293 -3.33 16.29 2.88
N ILE A 294 -2.22 16.72 2.30
CA ILE A 294 -1.88 18.14 2.13
C ILE A 294 -2.88 18.83 1.17
N GLY A 295 -3.43 18.08 0.21
CA GLY A 295 -4.55 18.54 -0.61
C GLY A 295 -5.84 18.83 0.15
N GLY A 296 -6.00 18.28 1.34
CA GLY A 296 -7.18 18.44 2.18
C GLY A 296 -7.91 17.15 2.56
N CYS A 297 -7.51 16.01 2.00
CA CYS A 297 -8.08 14.72 2.35
C CYS A 297 -7.60 14.26 3.73
N ASN A 298 -8.44 14.37 4.76
CA ASN A 298 -8.09 13.99 6.13
C ASN A 298 -8.70 12.63 6.52
N LEU A 299 -8.23 11.55 5.87
CA LEU A 299 -8.69 10.20 6.18
C LEU A 299 -8.34 9.72 7.60
N PRO A 300 -7.19 10.06 8.23
CA PRO A 300 -6.94 9.74 9.63
C PRO A 300 -8.05 10.25 10.56
N LYS A 301 -8.49 11.50 10.37
CA LYS A 301 -9.62 12.08 11.13
C LYS A 301 -10.92 11.33 10.83
N ALA A 302 -11.19 11.03 9.58
CA ALA A 302 -12.38 10.28 9.18
C ALA A 302 -12.43 8.89 9.83
N ILE A 303 -11.30 8.16 9.87
CA ILE A 303 -11.21 6.84 10.53
C ILE A 303 -11.53 6.97 12.04
N VAL A 304 -10.99 7.99 12.70
CA VAL A 304 -11.27 8.27 14.12
C VAL A 304 -12.76 8.56 14.33
N GLU A 305 -13.36 9.42 13.50
CA GLU A 305 -14.78 9.79 13.56
C GLU A 305 -15.69 8.59 13.27
N TRP A 306 -15.45 7.84 12.20
CA TRP A 306 -16.21 6.61 11.90
C TRP A 306 -16.11 5.57 13.01
N SER A 307 -14.93 5.41 13.64
CA SER A 307 -14.75 4.49 14.76
C SER A 307 -15.54 4.90 16.02
N GLN A 308 -15.93 6.17 16.10
CA GLN A 308 -16.81 6.73 17.13
C GLN A 308 -18.31 6.71 16.73
N GLY A 309 -18.63 6.16 15.56
CA GLY A 309 -19.99 6.16 15.02
C GLY A 309 -20.47 7.53 14.51
N LYS A 310 -19.55 8.46 14.26
CA LYS A 310 -19.87 9.80 13.74
C LYS A 310 -19.94 9.79 12.21
N GLU A 311 -20.75 10.65 11.67
CA GLU A 311 -20.78 10.94 10.24
C GLU A 311 -19.57 11.78 9.84
N VAL A 312 -19.04 11.52 8.66
CA VAL A 312 -17.92 12.25 8.06
C VAL A 312 -18.38 13.00 6.83
N GLU A 313 -18.14 14.29 6.82
CA GLU A 313 -18.49 15.15 5.68
C GLU A 313 -17.63 14.80 4.46
N GLN A 314 -18.26 14.60 3.31
CA GLN A 314 -17.60 14.27 2.05
C GLN A 314 -16.43 15.22 1.70
N LYS A 315 -16.60 16.52 1.96
CA LYS A 315 -15.57 17.53 1.67
C LYS A 315 -14.23 17.30 2.39
N SER A 316 -14.26 16.61 3.55
CA SER A 316 -13.04 16.29 4.33
C SER A 316 -12.22 15.15 3.74
N LEU A 317 -12.75 14.43 2.74
CA LEU A 317 -12.10 13.32 2.04
C LEU A 317 -11.57 13.73 0.66
N VAL A 318 -11.85 14.97 0.22
CA VAL A 318 -11.48 15.45 -1.12
C VAL A 318 -10.19 16.25 -1.09
N SER A 319 -9.24 15.89 -1.95
CA SER A 319 -8.02 16.67 -2.20
C SER A 319 -8.32 17.78 -3.21
N ARG A 320 -7.89 19.00 -2.90
CA ARG A 320 -7.95 20.14 -3.83
C ARG A 320 -6.91 19.93 -4.94
N THR A 321 -7.34 20.05 -6.18
CA THR A 321 -6.51 19.88 -7.38
C THR A 321 -5.77 21.16 -7.78
N GLY A 322 -4.90 21.07 -8.81
CA GLY A 322 -4.14 22.20 -9.34
C GLY A 322 -2.90 22.57 -8.52
N LYS A 323 -2.50 21.73 -7.54
CA LYS A 323 -1.29 21.95 -6.74
C LYS A 323 -0.22 20.95 -7.07
N LYS A 324 1.00 21.45 -7.27
CA LYS A 324 2.22 20.63 -7.29
C LYS A 324 2.79 20.55 -5.87
N VAL A 325 3.01 19.34 -5.40
CA VAL A 325 3.46 19.03 -4.04
C VAL A 325 4.79 18.30 -4.10
N PHE A 326 5.70 18.63 -3.20
CA PHE A 326 7.06 18.12 -3.12
C PHE A 326 7.26 17.44 -1.77
N LYS A 327 7.91 16.27 -1.76
CA LYS A 327 8.39 15.67 -0.53
C LYS A 327 9.71 16.29 -0.11
N GLU A 328 9.86 16.53 1.17
CA GLU A 328 11.09 17.00 1.80
C GLU A 328 11.63 15.93 2.75
N LEU A 329 12.96 15.83 2.85
CA LEU A 329 13.62 14.99 3.84
C LEU A 329 13.82 15.80 5.12
N GLY A 330 13.12 15.43 6.18
CA GLY A 330 13.37 15.98 7.51
C GLY A 330 14.56 15.29 8.20
N ILE A 331 15.21 16.01 9.11
CA ILE A 331 16.24 15.48 10.01
C ILE A 331 15.63 15.40 11.41
N THR A 332 15.81 14.26 12.08
CA THR A 332 15.35 14.05 13.45
C THR A 332 16.53 13.62 14.30
N VAL A 333 16.68 14.23 15.46
CA VAL A 333 17.67 13.85 16.47
C VAL A 333 16.94 12.99 17.49
N SER A 334 17.51 11.83 17.85
CA SER A 334 17.03 11.06 19.01
C SER A 334 17.24 11.91 20.27
N GLY A 335 16.18 12.09 21.06
CA GLY A 335 16.30 12.70 22.37
C GLY A 335 17.19 11.85 23.30
N ASP A 336 17.82 12.51 24.28
CA ASP A 336 18.54 11.86 25.38
C ASP A 336 17.60 11.05 26.26
#